data_7e775d1322a1588d524141091861a544
#
_entry.id   7e775d1322a1588d524141091861a544
#
_cell.length_a   1.000
_cell.length_b   1.000
_cell.length_c   1.000
_cell.angle_alpha   90.00
_cell.angle_beta   90.00
_cell.angle_gamma   90.00
#
_symmetry.space_group_name_H-M   'P 1'
#
loop_
_entity.id
_entity.type
_entity.pdbx_description
1 polymer ?
#
loop_
_entity_poly.entity_id
_entity_poly.type
_entity_poly.pdbx_seq_one_letter_code
_entity_poly.pdbx_strand_id
1 'polypeptide(L)'
;MEQLKICRLPDWGLILIEGQDASAFLQGQLTNSVLGLTITPSGAIAQSNSGVRFTGYCSAKGRLLASGWICLSEHQETSRYAFFVSRDLAEMFAKRLAMFVLRSKVTVSDVSDRWYVYGALESIPNLSPHLPKDAIALTMRHPAGQNHTERIVFASEQDLVIANDQSRSLWDSAEIASAIPRIVHPTEDQFVPQMINLESVGGVDFKKGCYPGQEVVARSQYRGVIKRRLYL
;
A
#
# COMPACT_ATOMS: atom_id res chain seq x y z
N MET A 1 27.07 -8.27 16.28
CA MET A 1 26.23 -7.73 15.21
C MET A 1 24.80 -7.72 15.76
N GLU A 2 24.16 -6.58 15.74
CA GLU A 2 22.75 -6.49 16.14
C GLU A 2 21.91 -7.26 15.10
N GLN A 3 21.02 -8.14 15.56
CA GLN A 3 20.21 -8.97 14.67
C GLN A 3 19.15 -8.07 14.03
N LEU A 4 19.05 -8.09 12.70
CA LEU A 4 18.02 -7.34 11.96
C LEU A 4 16.61 -7.76 12.40
N LYS A 5 15.76 -6.77 12.65
CA LYS A 5 14.36 -6.98 13.04
C LYS A 5 13.50 -7.14 11.80
N ILE A 6 13.61 -8.28 11.13
CA ILE A 6 12.85 -8.64 9.93
C ILE A 6 11.91 -9.80 10.26
N CYS A 7 10.65 -9.70 9.81
CA CYS A 7 9.67 -10.77 9.92
C CYS A 7 8.94 -11.03 8.62
N ARG A 8 8.43 -12.26 8.45
CA ARG A 8 7.52 -12.62 7.38
C ARG A 8 6.14 -12.02 7.63
N LEU A 9 5.49 -11.50 6.57
CA LEU A 9 4.14 -10.95 6.61
C LEU A 9 3.21 -11.77 5.71
N PRO A 10 2.76 -12.98 6.12
CA PRO A 10 1.93 -13.84 5.29
C PRO A 10 0.52 -13.28 5.07
N ASP A 11 0.09 -12.33 5.87
CA ASP A 11 -1.17 -11.60 5.79
C ASP A 11 -1.11 -10.38 4.86
N TRP A 12 0.04 -10.14 4.21
CA TRP A 12 0.21 -9.13 3.18
C TRP A 12 0.35 -9.76 1.80
N GLY A 13 -0.29 -9.14 0.80
CA GLY A 13 -0.21 -9.50 -0.61
C GLY A 13 0.43 -8.40 -1.44
N LEU A 14 0.83 -8.77 -2.65
CA LEU A 14 1.42 -7.86 -3.63
C LEU A 14 0.68 -7.96 -4.95
N ILE A 15 0.24 -6.81 -5.46
CA ILE A 15 -0.33 -6.67 -6.79
C ILE A 15 0.61 -5.82 -7.63
N LEU A 16 0.97 -6.32 -8.80
CA LEU A 16 1.75 -5.59 -9.79
C LEU A 16 0.81 -5.05 -10.87
N ILE A 17 0.99 -3.77 -11.22
CA ILE A 17 0.24 -3.10 -12.26
C ILE A 17 1.24 -2.50 -13.24
N GLU A 18 1.18 -2.98 -14.48
CA GLU A 18 2.15 -2.68 -15.53
C GLU A 18 1.45 -2.18 -16.79
N GLY A 19 2.18 -1.46 -17.61
CA GLY A 19 1.70 -1.02 -18.91
C GLY A 19 1.75 0.49 -19.11
N GLN A 20 1.69 0.87 -20.36
CA GLN A 20 1.82 2.26 -20.80
C GLN A 20 0.78 3.19 -20.15
N ASP A 21 -0.43 2.69 -19.93
CA ASP A 21 -1.55 3.46 -19.38
C ASP A 21 -1.74 3.26 -17.86
N ALA A 22 -0.85 2.52 -17.18
CA ALA A 22 -1.01 2.14 -15.77
C ALA A 22 -1.20 3.36 -14.84
N SER A 23 -0.43 4.43 -15.07
CA SER A 23 -0.53 5.66 -14.29
C SER A 23 -1.91 6.33 -14.43
N ALA A 24 -2.38 6.53 -15.66
CA ALA A 24 -3.69 7.14 -15.94
C ALA A 24 -4.83 6.25 -15.43
N PHE A 25 -4.70 4.94 -15.60
CA PHE A 25 -5.66 3.96 -15.10
C PHE A 25 -5.79 4.02 -13.57
N LEU A 26 -4.68 3.88 -12.84
CA LEU A 26 -4.68 3.93 -11.37
C LEU A 26 -5.14 5.29 -10.84
N GLN A 27 -4.80 6.39 -11.54
CA GLN A 27 -5.29 7.72 -11.19
C GLN A 27 -6.82 7.78 -11.21
N GLY A 28 -7.49 7.04 -12.06
CA GLY A 28 -8.95 6.94 -12.14
C GLY A 28 -9.57 5.92 -11.18
N GLN A 29 -8.79 5.14 -10.44
CA GLN A 29 -9.29 4.05 -9.60
C GLN A 29 -9.08 4.31 -8.08
N LEU A 30 -7.97 4.88 -7.70
CA LEU A 30 -7.54 4.97 -6.31
C LEU A 30 -7.97 6.29 -5.65
N THR A 31 -8.10 6.31 -4.33
CA THR A 31 -8.49 7.49 -3.55
C THR A 31 -7.38 8.54 -3.46
N ASN A 32 -6.12 8.12 -3.63
CA ASN A 32 -4.97 9.02 -3.63
C ASN A 32 -4.32 9.10 -5.01
N SER A 33 -3.63 10.20 -5.30
CA SER A 33 -2.94 10.37 -6.56
C SER A 33 -1.71 9.49 -6.65
N VAL A 34 -1.55 8.81 -7.78
CA VAL A 34 -0.31 8.11 -8.15
C VAL A 34 0.60 8.96 -9.04
N LEU A 35 0.11 10.12 -9.51
CA LEU A 35 0.90 11.04 -10.31
C LEU A 35 2.03 11.64 -9.47
N GLY A 36 3.19 11.80 -10.08
CA GLY A 36 4.38 12.32 -9.40
C GLY A 36 5.10 11.31 -8.50
N LEU A 37 4.71 10.04 -8.54
CA LEU A 37 5.56 8.98 -7.98
C LEU A 37 6.81 8.83 -8.86
N THR A 38 7.98 8.84 -8.21
CA THR A 38 9.27 8.63 -8.85
C THR A 38 9.60 7.14 -8.92
N ILE A 39 10.25 6.73 -9.99
CA ILE A 39 10.71 5.35 -10.15
C ILE A 39 11.79 5.06 -9.12
N THR A 40 11.57 4.01 -8.33
CA THR A 40 12.55 3.51 -7.38
C THR A 40 13.34 2.38 -8.02
N PRO A 41 14.67 2.44 -8.06
CA PRO A 41 15.51 1.36 -8.59
C PRO A 41 15.24 0.03 -7.87
N SER A 42 15.39 -1.08 -8.60
CA SER A 42 15.30 -2.44 -8.02
C SER A 42 16.29 -2.60 -6.88
N GLY A 43 15.85 -3.22 -5.77
CA GLY A 43 16.65 -3.38 -4.55
C GLY A 43 16.84 -2.10 -3.73
N ALA A 44 16.31 -0.96 -4.17
CA ALA A 44 16.26 0.27 -3.38
C ALA A 44 14.93 0.40 -2.63
N ILE A 45 14.91 1.27 -1.62
CA ILE A 45 13.73 1.52 -0.79
C ILE A 45 13.06 2.82 -1.22
N ALA A 46 11.82 2.73 -1.68
CA ALA A 46 11.00 3.89 -1.99
C ALA A 46 10.70 4.69 -0.71
N GLN A 47 10.89 6.00 -0.77
CA GLN A 47 10.78 6.87 0.38
C GLN A 47 10.03 8.15 0.04
N SER A 48 9.60 8.86 1.07
CA SER A 48 8.97 10.19 0.96
C SER A 48 7.66 10.19 0.16
N ASN A 49 7.04 11.35 0.10
CA ASN A 49 5.82 11.53 -0.69
C ASN A 49 6.03 11.43 -2.21
N SER A 50 7.26 11.51 -2.70
CA SER A 50 7.56 11.26 -4.11
C SER A 50 7.75 9.79 -4.44
N GLY A 51 8.08 8.93 -3.47
CA GLY A 51 8.31 7.49 -3.70
C GLY A 51 7.13 6.60 -3.32
N VAL A 52 6.30 7.02 -2.35
CA VAL A 52 5.29 6.15 -1.74
C VAL A 52 3.97 6.88 -1.57
N ARG A 53 2.85 6.19 -1.76
CA ARG A 53 1.51 6.64 -1.39
C ARG A 53 0.80 5.58 -0.55
N PHE A 54 0.11 6.02 0.49
CA PHE A 54 -0.97 5.25 1.08
C PHE A 54 -2.26 5.58 0.34
N THR A 55 -3.10 4.59 0.04
CA THR A 55 -4.30 4.81 -0.77
C THR A 55 -5.37 3.78 -0.49
N GLY A 56 -6.60 4.09 -0.85
CA GLY A 56 -7.72 3.18 -0.84
C GLY A 56 -8.29 2.95 -2.24
N TYR A 57 -9.11 1.92 -2.34
CA TYR A 57 -9.95 1.65 -3.48
C TYR A 57 -11.40 1.52 -3.01
N CYS A 58 -12.30 2.30 -3.59
CA CYS A 58 -13.69 2.37 -3.16
C CYS A 58 -14.65 1.70 -4.14
N SER A 59 -15.76 1.21 -3.61
CA SER A 59 -16.98 0.92 -4.39
C SER A 59 -17.64 2.22 -4.87
N ALA A 60 -18.58 2.13 -5.81
CA ALA A 60 -19.40 3.27 -6.24
C ALA A 60 -20.18 3.93 -5.09
N LYS A 61 -20.39 3.20 -3.98
CA LYS A 61 -21.02 3.71 -2.75
C LYS A 61 -20.03 4.47 -1.84
N GLY A 62 -18.78 4.67 -2.27
CA GLY A 62 -17.74 5.34 -1.50
C GLY A 62 -17.22 4.54 -0.31
N ARG A 63 -17.45 3.24 -0.26
CA ARG A 63 -16.95 2.37 0.79
C ARG A 63 -15.67 1.68 0.34
N LEU A 64 -14.73 1.52 1.24
CA LEU A 64 -13.44 0.92 0.97
C LEU A 64 -13.56 -0.58 0.72
N LEU A 65 -13.03 -1.01 -0.41
CA LEU A 65 -12.88 -2.41 -0.81
C LEU A 65 -11.45 -2.91 -0.54
N ALA A 66 -10.47 -2.02 -0.57
CA ALA A 66 -9.09 -2.29 -0.22
C ALA A 66 -8.41 -1.01 0.27
N SER A 67 -7.33 -1.16 1.02
CA SER A 67 -6.38 -0.09 1.34
C SER A 67 -4.97 -0.65 1.35
N GLY A 68 -3.97 0.18 1.05
CA GLY A 68 -2.60 -0.30 1.04
C GLY A 68 -1.59 0.76 0.59
N TRP A 69 -0.37 0.32 0.44
CA TRP A 69 0.78 1.13 0.08
C TRP A 69 1.21 0.85 -1.35
N ILE A 70 1.45 1.90 -2.11
CA ILE A 70 1.84 1.80 -3.50
C ILE A 70 3.12 2.60 -3.77
N CYS A 71 4.01 2.03 -4.55
CA CYS A 71 5.19 2.68 -5.09
C CYS A 71 5.33 2.38 -6.58
N LEU A 72 6.19 3.14 -7.25
CA LEU A 72 6.58 2.90 -8.63
C LEU A 72 8.00 2.34 -8.63
N SER A 73 8.14 1.07 -9.04
CA SER A 73 9.40 0.33 -9.05
C SER A 73 9.92 0.17 -10.47
N GLU A 74 11.23 0.25 -10.62
CA GLU A 74 11.92 -0.15 -11.85
C GLU A 74 11.70 -1.64 -12.12
N HIS A 75 11.51 -1.99 -13.39
CA HIS A 75 11.42 -3.37 -13.83
C HIS A 75 11.99 -3.51 -15.24
N GLN A 76 13.16 -4.16 -15.37
CA GLN A 76 13.91 -4.23 -16.62
C GLN A 76 14.12 -2.83 -17.21
N GLU A 77 13.70 -2.57 -18.44
CA GLU A 77 13.78 -1.26 -19.11
C GLU A 77 12.51 -0.40 -18.90
N THR A 78 11.57 -0.86 -18.06
CA THR A 78 10.27 -0.23 -17.81
C THR A 78 10.07 0.06 -16.33
N SER A 79 8.84 0.41 -15.95
CA SER A 79 8.45 0.57 -14.55
C SER A 79 7.10 -0.12 -14.30
N ARG A 80 6.87 -0.50 -13.05
CA ARG A 80 5.61 -1.09 -12.60
C ARG A 80 5.19 -0.51 -11.26
N TYR A 81 3.90 -0.38 -11.08
CA TYR A 81 3.34 -0.08 -9.76
C TYR A 81 3.29 -1.37 -8.93
N ALA A 82 3.79 -1.28 -7.71
CA ALA A 82 3.73 -2.34 -6.71
C ALA A 82 2.79 -1.89 -5.60
N PHE A 83 1.68 -2.61 -5.42
CA PHE A 83 0.65 -2.29 -4.46
C PHE A 83 0.58 -3.38 -3.38
N PHE A 84 1.04 -3.03 -2.18
CA PHE A 84 0.98 -3.87 -0.99
C PHE A 84 -0.38 -3.73 -0.33
N VAL A 85 -1.13 -4.83 -0.26
CA VAL A 85 -2.50 -4.89 0.26
C VAL A 85 -2.67 -6.04 1.24
N SER A 86 -3.83 -6.19 1.85
CA SER A 86 -4.15 -7.39 2.62
C SER A 86 -4.22 -8.63 1.73
N ARG A 87 -3.58 -9.72 2.16
CA ARG A 87 -3.46 -10.96 1.37
C ARG A 87 -4.81 -11.57 1.03
N ASP A 88 -5.75 -11.52 1.98
CA ASP A 88 -7.10 -12.05 1.83
C ASP A 88 -7.98 -11.28 0.83
N LEU A 89 -7.55 -10.10 0.42
CA LEU A 89 -8.23 -9.27 -0.60
C LEU A 89 -7.49 -9.24 -1.94
N ALA A 90 -6.22 -9.68 -2.01
CA ALA A 90 -5.36 -9.44 -3.15
C ALA A 90 -5.94 -9.98 -4.46
N GLU A 91 -6.35 -11.25 -4.47
CA GLU A 91 -6.90 -11.90 -5.66
C GLU A 91 -8.19 -11.21 -6.17
N MET A 92 -9.13 -10.96 -5.26
CA MET A 92 -10.41 -10.33 -5.61
C MET A 92 -10.20 -8.89 -6.08
N PHE A 93 -9.33 -8.15 -5.41
CA PHE A 93 -9.01 -6.77 -5.78
C PHE A 93 -8.32 -6.70 -7.16
N ALA A 94 -7.35 -7.58 -7.44
CA ALA A 94 -6.71 -7.64 -8.75
C ALA A 94 -7.72 -7.95 -9.87
N LYS A 95 -8.58 -8.96 -9.66
CA LYS A 95 -9.66 -9.30 -10.61
C LYS A 95 -10.60 -8.13 -10.83
N ARG A 96 -10.97 -7.42 -9.76
CA ARG A 96 -11.86 -6.26 -9.85
C ARG A 96 -11.22 -5.10 -10.61
N LEU A 97 -9.96 -4.77 -10.33
CA LEU A 97 -9.23 -3.76 -11.11
C LEU A 97 -9.17 -4.14 -12.58
N ALA A 98 -8.86 -5.40 -12.90
CA ALA A 98 -8.75 -5.89 -14.27
C ALA A 98 -10.05 -5.70 -15.08
N MET A 99 -11.23 -5.78 -14.45
CA MET A 99 -12.51 -5.52 -15.13
C MET A 99 -12.64 -4.08 -15.66
N PHE A 100 -11.93 -3.12 -15.11
CA PHE A 100 -11.96 -1.71 -15.52
C PHE A 100 -10.84 -1.34 -16.49
N VAL A 101 -9.93 -2.26 -16.81
CA VAL A 101 -8.83 -2.00 -17.76
C VAL A 101 -9.37 -1.68 -19.17
N LEU A 102 -10.43 -2.37 -19.60
CA LEU A 102 -11.12 -2.18 -20.88
C LEU A 102 -10.15 -2.08 -22.08
N ARG A 103 -9.94 -0.86 -22.61
CA ARG A 103 -9.06 -0.57 -23.76
C ARG A 103 -7.69 -0.07 -23.37
N SER A 104 -7.42 0.13 -22.08
CA SER A 104 -6.13 0.60 -21.59
C SER A 104 -5.06 -0.48 -21.73
N LYS A 105 -3.85 -0.08 -22.07
CA LYS A 105 -2.69 -0.99 -22.12
C LYS A 105 -2.14 -1.20 -20.70
N VAL A 106 -2.85 -1.99 -19.92
CA VAL A 106 -2.55 -2.27 -18.51
C VAL A 106 -2.72 -3.74 -18.22
N THR A 107 -1.79 -4.30 -17.48
CA THR A 107 -1.89 -5.64 -16.88
C THR A 107 -1.92 -5.50 -15.37
N VAL A 108 -2.87 -6.18 -14.72
CA VAL A 108 -3.00 -6.25 -13.27
C VAL A 108 -2.79 -7.69 -12.84
N SER A 109 -1.83 -7.96 -12.00
CA SER A 109 -1.44 -9.31 -11.57
C SER A 109 -1.33 -9.40 -10.06
N ASP A 110 -2.08 -10.31 -9.44
CA ASP A 110 -1.79 -10.76 -8.08
C ASP A 110 -0.60 -11.72 -8.14
N VAL A 111 0.49 -11.34 -7.52
CA VAL A 111 1.73 -12.13 -7.48
C VAL A 111 2.03 -12.67 -6.08
N SER A 112 1.09 -12.58 -5.17
CA SER A 112 1.26 -12.91 -3.76
C SER A 112 1.66 -14.37 -3.50
N ASP A 113 1.40 -15.29 -4.43
CA ASP A 113 1.83 -16.70 -4.32
C ASP A 113 3.30 -16.93 -4.70
N ARG A 114 3.90 -15.98 -5.45
CA ARG A 114 5.28 -16.07 -5.94
C ARG A 114 6.22 -15.10 -5.25
N TRP A 115 5.66 -14.08 -4.61
CA TRP A 115 6.40 -13.05 -3.90
C TRP A 115 6.15 -13.14 -2.41
N TYR A 116 7.22 -13.16 -1.67
CA TYR A 116 7.21 -13.22 -0.22
C TYR A 116 7.27 -11.81 0.35
N VAL A 117 6.30 -11.45 1.18
CA VAL A 117 6.25 -10.11 1.79
C VAL A 117 6.87 -10.15 3.18
N TYR A 118 7.70 -9.16 3.48
CA TYR A 118 8.42 -9.00 4.74
C TYR A 118 8.21 -7.59 5.31
N GLY A 119 8.25 -7.51 6.64
CA GLY A 119 8.32 -6.28 7.39
C GLY A 119 9.66 -6.13 8.09
N ALA A 120 10.21 -4.93 8.09
CA ALA A 120 11.42 -4.60 8.82
C ALA A 120 11.20 -3.36 9.71
N LEU A 121 11.69 -3.43 10.95
CA LEU A 121 11.75 -2.33 11.90
C LEU A 121 13.21 -1.87 12.02
N GLU A 122 13.71 -1.28 10.93
CA GLU A 122 15.11 -0.93 10.77
C GLU A 122 15.27 0.44 10.14
N SER A 123 16.43 1.04 10.34
CA SER A 123 16.80 2.20 9.54
C SER A 123 17.13 1.78 8.09
N ILE A 124 16.88 2.66 7.14
CA ILE A 124 17.17 2.39 5.73
C ILE A 124 18.63 2.01 5.50
N PRO A 125 19.66 2.72 6.08
CA PRO A 125 21.06 2.34 5.91
C PRO A 125 21.38 0.93 6.43
N ASN A 126 20.69 0.49 7.48
CA ASN A 126 20.92 -0.85 8.04
C ASN A 126 20.28 -1.95 7.17
N LEU A 127 19.10 -1.70 6.61
CA LEU A 127 18.38 -2.70 5.82
C LEU A 127 18.89 -2.81 4.39
N SER A 128 19.21 -1.69 3.74
CA SER A 128 19.52 -1.64 2.29
C SER A 128 20.59 -2.65 1.84
N PRO A 129 21.69 -2.89 2.58
CA PRO A 129 22.70 -3.87 2.16
C PRO A 129 22.21 -5.33 2.15
N HIS A 130 21.09 -5.59 2.82
CA HIS A 130 20.52 -6.93 3.01
C HIS A 130 19.32 -7.21 2.11
N LEU A 131 18.85 -6.22 1.36
CA LEU A 131 17.74 -6.42 0.43
C LEU A 131 18.20 -7.23 -0.79
N PRO A 132 17.40 -8.21 -1.24
CA PRO A 132 17.59 -8.85 -2.53
C PRO A 132 17.60 -7.82 -3.67
N LYS A 133 18.35 -8.11 -4.72
CA LYS A 133 18.44 -7.20 -5.88
C LYS A 133 17.12 -7.02 -6.62
N ASP A 134 16.24 -8.01 -6.56
CA ASP A 134 14.89 -7.99 -7.14
C ASP A 134 13.85 -7.36 -6.21
N ALA A 135 14.22 -7.06 -4.96
CA ALA A 135 13.26 -6.59 -3.97
C ALA A 135 12.57 -5.29 -4.38
N ILE A 136 11.27 -5.25 -4.12
CA ILE A 136 10.47 -4.04 -4.15
C ILE A 136 10.22 -3.63 -2.70
N ALA A 137 10.72 -2.48 -2.30
CA ALA A 137 10.69 -2.03 -0.91
C ALA A 137 10.18 -0.60 -0.78
N LEU A 138 9.44 -0.32 0.28
CA LEU A 138 8.95 1.02 0.59
C LEU A 138 8.89 1.28 2.10
N THR A 139 9.01 2.56 2.48
CA THR A 139 8.78 3.00 3.86
C THR A 139 7.29 3.25 4.10
N MET A 140 6.77 2.71 5.19
CA MET A 140 5.41 2.97 5.68
C MET A 140 5.46 4.12 6.68
N ARG A 141 5.40 5.36 6.20
CA ARG A 141 5.56 6.55 7.05
C ARG A 141 4.32 6.82 7.89
N HIS A 142 4.54 7.21 9.14
CA HIS A 142 3.50 7.81 9.97
C HIS A 142 3.28 9.28 9.56
N PRO A 143 2.04 9.73 9.28
CA PRO A 143 1.77 11.09 8.82
C PRO A 143 2.15 12.17 9.84
N ALA A 144 2.17 11.86 11.12
CA ALA A 144 2.38 12.82 12.21
C ALA A 144 3.86 13.15 12.51
N GLY A 145 4.82 12.61 11.74
CA GLY A 145 6.24 12.96 11.90
C GLY A 145 6.85 12.61 13.26
N GLN A 146 6.19 11.75 14.04
CA GLN A 146 6.72 11.32 15.35
C GLN A 146 7.92 10.38 15.14
N ASN A 147 8.89 10.43 16.07
CA ASN A 147 10.12 9.62 16.10
C ASN A 147 9.84 8.13 16.35
N HIS A 148 9.03 7.51 15.49
CA HIS A 148 8.81 6.08 15.52
C HIS A 148 9.84 5.37 14.63
N THR A 149 10.25 4.20 15.02
CA THR A 149 11.06 3.28 14.22
C THR A 149 10.46 3.20 12.81
N GLU A 150 11.28 3.40 11.79
CA GLU A 150 10.81 3.32 10.41
C GLU A 150 10.31 1.89 10.15
N ARG A 151 9.08 1.79 9.67
CA ARG A 151 8.53 0.53 9.18
C ARG A 151 8.77 0.46 7.68
N ILE A 152 9.43 -0.61 7.27
CA ILE A 152 9.69 -0.88 5.86
C ILE A 152 8.97 -2.18 5.50
N VAL A 153 8.11 -2.16 4.49
CA VAL A 153 7.58 -3.36 3.86
C VAL A 153 8.36 -3.61 2.57
N PHE A 154 8.71 -4.86 2.33
CA PHE A 154 9.34 -5.24 1.08
C PHE A 154 8.89 -6.62 0.62
N ALA A 155 9.02 -6.88 -0.66
CA ALA A 155 8.70 -8.16 -1.27
C ALA A 155 9.85 -8.64 -2.17
N SER A 156 10.07 -9.95 -2.23
CA SER A 156 11.05 -10.61 -3.08
C SER A 156 10.50 -11.95 -3.57
N GLU A 157 10.97 -12.39 -4.73
CA GLU A 157 10.68 -13.76 -5.22
C GLU A 157 11.47 -14.83 -4.45
N GLN A 158 12.51 -14.43 -3.74
CA GLN A 158 13.32 -15.33 -2.91
C GLN A 158 12.74 -15.39 -1.49
N ASP A 159 12.59 -16.61 -0.95
CA ASP A 159 12.26 -16.78 0.45
C ASP A 159 13.49 -16.52 1.32
N LEU A 160 13.41 -15.48 2.15
CA LEU A 160 14.51 -15.09 3.02
C LEU A 160 14.41 -15.85 4.35
N VAL A 161 15.41 -16.66 4.64
CA VAL A 161 15.51 -17.45 5.89
C VAL A 161 15.69 -16.58 7.16
N ILE A 162 15.61 -15.26 7.04
CA ILE A 162 15.97 -14.29 8.08
C ILE A 162 14.80 -13.99 9.05
N ALA A 163 13.62 -14.51 8.79
CA ALA A 163 12.42 -14.17 9.56
C ALA A 163 12.43 -14.79 10.95
N ASN A 164 12.15 -13.97 11.97
CA ASN A 164 12.08 -14.40 13.36
C ASN A 164 10.71 -13.98 13.96
N ASP A 165 10.11 -14.90 14.73
CA ASP A 165 8.78 -14.70 15.33
C ASP A 165 8.74 -13.54 16.33
N GLN A 166 9.84 -13.25 17.00
CA GLN A 166 9.93 -12.12 17.93
C GLN A 166 9.81 -10.78 17.19
N SER A 167 10.40 -10.69 16.00
CA SER A 167 10.27 -9.51 15.15
C SER A 167 8.84 -9.33 14.63
N ARG A 168 8.08 -10.41 14.47
CA ARG A 168 6.66 -10.34 14.07
C ARG A 168 5.81 -9.66 15.14
N SER A 169 5.95 -10.00 16.40
CA SER A 169 5.20 -9.36 17.50
C SER A 169 5.55 -7.86 17.61
N LEU A 170 6.80 -7.49 17.39
CA LEU A 170 7.22 -6.09 17.35
C LEU A 170 6.59 -5.34 16.16
N TRP A 171 6.55 -5.98 14.98
CA TRP A 171 5.90 -5.42 13.80
C TRP A 171 4.41 -5.18 14.05
N ASP A 172 3.68 -6.16 14.56
CA ASP A 172 2.25 -6.06 14.84
C ASP A 172 1.96 -4.91 15.83
N SER A 173 2.77 -4.78 16.87
CA SER A 173 2.68 -3.68 17.82
C SER A 173 2.92 -2.31 17.16
N ALA A 174 3.91 -2.21 16.29
CA ALA A 174 4.21 -0.99 15.55
C ALA A 174 3.11 -0.67 14.50
N GLU A 175 2.52 -1.68 13.88
CA GLU A 175 1.38 -1.51 12.95
C GLU A 175 0.17 -0.91 13.68
N ILE A 176 -0.20 -1.46 14.83
CA ILE A 176 -1.28 -0.93 15.68
C ILE A 176 -0.95 0.51 16.12
N ALA A 177 0.23 0.74 16.68
CA ALA A 177 0.64 2.05 17.18
C ALA A 177 0.68 3.13 16.09
N SER A 178 0.83 2.75 14.82
CA SER A 178 0.81 3.69 13.70
C SER A 178 -0.57 4.27 13.39
N ALA A 179 -1.65 3.68 13.91
CA ALA A 179 -3.04 4.05 13.61
C ALA A 179 -3.37 4.13 12.09
N ILE A 180 -2.59 3.45 11.25
CA ILE A 180 -2.85 3.40 9.81
C ILE A 180 -3.76 2.21 9.53
N PRO A 181 -5.00 2.45 9.07
CA PRO A 181 -5.97 1.38 8.91
C PRO A 181 -5.67 0.51 7.70
N ARG A 182 -5.86 -0.79 7.83
CA ARG A 182 -5.81 -1.75 6.74
C ARG A 182 -7.16 -2.43 6.58
N ILE A 183 -7.73 -2.36 5.38
CA ILE A 183 -8.93 -3.11 5.04
C ILE A 183 -8.54 -4.57 4.82
N VAL A 184 -9.27 -5.45 5.47
CA VAL A 184 -9.19 -6.92 5.38
C VAL A 184 -10.55 -7.46 4.94
N HIS A 185 -10.62 -8.71 4.51
CA HIS A 185 -11.86 -9.29 3.97
C HIS A 185 -13.10 -9.11 4.88
N PRO A 186 -13.03 -9.30 6.22
CA PRO A 186 -14.18 -9.05 7.10
C PRO A 186 -14.65 -7.58 7.17
N THR A 187 -13.83 -6.64 6.74
CA THR A 187 -14.12 -5.19 6.79
C THR A 187 -14.35 -4.57 5.41
N GLU A 188 -14.31 -5.38 4.36
CA GLU A 188 -14.59 -4.95 2.99
C GLU A 188 -16.00 -4.35 2.85
N ASP A 189 -16.11 -3.25 2.08
CA ASP A 189 -17.36 -2.50 1.81
C ASP A 189 -18.13 -2.04 3.07
N GLN A 190 -17.47 -1.96 4.22
CA GLN A 190 -18.13 -1.54 5.46
C GLN A 190 -17.91 -0.07 5.79
N PHE A 191 -16.77 0.50 5.44
CA PHE A 191 -16.38 1.84 5.88
C PHE A 191 -16.17 2.80 4.72
N VAL A 192 -16.64 4.04 4.87
CA VAL A 192 -16.12 5.14 4.06
C VAL A 192 -14.77 5.57 4.62
N PRO A 193 -13.87 6.16 3.82
CA PRO A 193 -12.52 6.54 4.24
C PRO A 193 -12.44 7.26 5.58
N GLN A 194 -13.34 8.21 5.81
CA GLN A 194 -13.35 9.03 7.03
C GLN A 194 -13.73 8.26 8.29
N MET A 195 -14.45 7.14 8.17
CA MET A 195 -14.80 6.32 9.36
C MET A 195 -13.57 5.67 9.98
N ILE A 196 -12.53 5.45 9.21
CA ILE A 196 -11.27 4.83 9.65
C ILE A 196 -10.09 5.80 9.56
N ASN A 197 -10.35 7.10 9.50
CA ASN A 197 -9.33 8.16 9.44
C ASN A 197 -8.36 8.06 8.25
N LEU A 198 -8.77 7.44 7.14
CA LEU A 198 -7.90 7.24 5.97
C LEU A 198 -7.40 8.58 5.41
N GLU A 199 -8.24 9.63 5.45
CA GLU A 199 -7.88 10.98 5.03
C GLU A 199 -6.83 11.62 5.94
N SER A 200 -6.91 11.33 7.24
CA SER A 200 -5.98 11.89 8.24
C SER A 200 -4.58 11.31 8.11
N VAL A 201 -4.47 10.07 7.63
CA VAL A 201 -3.19 9.40 7.36
C VAL A 201 -2.72 9.59 5.90
N GLY A 202 -3.35 10.52 5.16
CA GLY A 202 -2.94 10.86 3.81
C GLY A 202 -3.38 9.85 2.73
N GLY A 203 -4.34 8.98 3.03
CA GLY A 203 -4.84 7.97 2.10
C GLY A 203 -5.86 8.49 1.07
N VAL A 204 -6.26 9.76 1.15
CA VAL A 204 -7.21 10.41 0.23
C VAL A 204 -6.64 11.73 -0.25
N ASP A 205 -6.62 11.92 -1.57
CA ASP A 205 -6.32 13.21 -2.19
C ASP A 205 -7.61 13.84 -2.71
N PHE A 206 -8.10 14.88 -2.02
CA PHE A 206 -9.32 15.61 -2.40
C PHE A 206 -9.15 16.54 -3.61
N LYS A 207 -7.91 16.76 -4.06
CA LYS A 207 -7.59 17.63 -5.20
C LYS A 207 -7.38 16.87 -6.50
N LYS A 208 -7.27 15.53 -6.43
CA LYS A 208 -7.12 14.69 -7.62
C LYS A 208 -8.43 14.59 -8.43
N GLY A 209 -8.32 14.07 -9.66
CA GLY A 209 -9.45 13.75 -10.54
C GLY A 209 -10.36 12.63 -10.00
N CYS A 210 -11.40 12.31 -10.77
CA CYS A 210 -12.45 11.37 -10.36
C CYS A 210 -11.95 9.96 -10.10
N TYR A 211 -12.62 9.28 -9.16
CA TYR A 211 -12.48 7.85 -8.85
C TYR A 211 -13.83 7.29 -8.35
N PRO A 212 -14.04 5.96 -8.35
CA PRO A 212 -15.31 5.38 -7.91
C PRO A 212 -15.68 5.79 -6.48
N GLY A 213 -16.89 6.27 -6.29
CA GLY A 213 -17.43 6.67 -4.97
C GLY A 213 -16.94 8.02 -4.44
N GLN A 214 -16.16 8.77 -5.21
CA GLN A 214 -15.63 10.08 -4.80
C GLN A 214 -16.71 11.05 -4.29
N GLU A 215 -17.91 11.06 -4.89
CA GLU A 215 -18.99 11.97 -4.46
C GLU A 215 -19.39 11.72 -3.00
N VAL A 216 -19.50 10.46 -2.59
CA VAL A 216 -19.84 10.08 -1.21
C VAL A 216 -18.71 10.46 -0.27
N VAL A 217 -17.46 10.19 -0.66
CA VAL A 217 -16.25 10.53 0.11
C VAL A 217 -16.12 12.05 0.28
N ALA A 218 -16.30 12.82 -0.80
CA ALA A 218 -16.27 14.28 -0.75
C ALA A 218 -17.42 14.86 0.09
N ARG A 219 -18.65 14.31 -0.05
CA ARG A 219 -19.79 14.73 0.77
C ARG A 219 -19.51 14.49 2.25
N SER A 220 -18.93 13.34 2.60
CA SER A 220 -18.56 13.02 3.99
C SER A 220 -17.53 14.01 4.54
N GLN A 221 -16.62 14.50 3.71
CA GLN A 221 -15.60 15.46 4.10
C GLN A 221 -16.14 16.88 4.32
N TYR A 222 -16.99 17.36 3.40
CA TYR A 222 -17.34 18.77 3.34
C TYR A 222 -18.75 19.11 3.86
N ARG A 223 -19.67 18.14 3.89
CA ARG A 223 -21.08 18.34 4.21
C ARG A 223 -21.67 17.34 5.19
N GLY A 224 -20.92 16.29 5.54
CA GLY A 224 -21.40 15.19 6.38
C GLY A 224 -20.97 15.35 7.84
N VAL A 225 -21.82 14.85 8.76
CA VAL A 225 -21.42 14.57 10.14
C VAL A 225 -20.96 13.12 10.19
N ILE A 226 -19.65 12.90 10.42
CA ILE A 226 -19.11 11.56 10.58
C ILE A 226 -19.48 11.05 11.96
N LYS A 227 -20.44 10.12 12.01
CA LYS A 227 -20.98 9.57 13.26
C LYS A 227 -20.06 8.50 13.89
N ARG A 228 -19.11 7.96 13.14
CA ARG A 228 -18.21 6.90 13.59
C ARG A 228 -16.79 7.25 13.14
N ARG A 229 -15.82 7.12 14.02
CA ARG A 229 -14.40 7.26 13.74
C ARG A 229 -13.63 6.16 14.47
N LEU A 230 -12.49 5.78 13.91
CA LEU A 230 -11.54 4.90 14.56
C LEU A 230 -10.81 5.67 15.65
N TYR A 231 -10.72 5.07 16.83
CA TYR A 231 -9.92 5.53 17.97
C TYR A 231 -8.97 4.41 18.38
N LEU A 232 -7.81 4.77 18.89
CA LEU A 232 -6.86 3.88 19.57
C LEU A 232 -7.16 3.87 21.05
#